data_d8350bfbe84f40d5491f5b2ea3eba89d
#
_entry.id   d8350bfbe84f40d5491f5b2ea3eba89d
#
_cell.length_a   1.000
_cell.length_b   1.000
_cell.length_c   1.000
_cell.angle_alpha   90.00
_cell.angle_beta   90.00
_cell.angle_gamma   90.00
#
_symmetry.space_group_name_H-M   'P 1'
#
loop_
_entity.id
_entity.type
_entity.pdbx_description
1 polymer ?
#
loop_
_entity_poly.entity_id
_entity_poly.type
_entity_poly.pdbx_seq_one_letter_code
_entity_poly.pdbx_strand_id
1 'polypeptide(L)'
;LPGKPTSAQFADWKERPMKPNNKRQILAVVDDLFFATKIGETAKRAGVNVAFATTEEAVLQFAAQRPSLIIVDLNLNAAKPLPLIAKLKNHPDLKGTSILAFVSHVQGELKQKAQKAGCDMVLARSSFSQNLPQILKRHAE
;
A
#
# COMPACT_ATOMS: atom_id res chain seq x y z
N LEU A 1 -19.14 -34.83 11.57
CA LEU A 1 -19.47 -34.17 12.79
C LEU A 1 -20.05 -32.84 12.52
N PRO A 2 -21.18 -32.61 13.01
CA PRO A 2 -21.86 -31.39 12.64
C PRO A 2 -21.06 -30.14 12.96
N GLY A 3 -20.46 -30.04 13.99
CA GLY A 3 -19.78 -28.84 14.30
C GLY A 3 -18.41 -28.80 13.69
N LYS A 4 -18.01 -29.83 12.98
CA LYS A 4 -16.76 -29.83 12.47
C LYS A 4 -16.79 -29.79 11.08
N PRO A 5 -15.91 -29.10 10.44
CA PRO A 5 -15.87 -29.04 8.99
C PRO A 5 -15.57 -30.44 8.50
N THR A 6 -16.18 -30.81 7.45
CA THR A 6 -15.90 -32.08 6.81
C THR A 6 -14.57 -31.98 6.11
N SER A 7 -14.06 -33.09 5.66
CA SER A 7 -12.81 -33.09 4.90
C SER A 7 -12.94 -32.24 3.65
N ALA A 8 -14.09 -32.26 3.02
CA ALA A 8 -14.30 -31.46 1.83
C ALA A 8 -14.23 -29.97 2.15
N GLN A 9 -14.78 -29.58 3.28
CA GLN A 9 -14.76 -28.20 3.68
C GLN A 9 -13.35 -27.75 4.01
N PHE A 10 -12.55 -28.61 4.64
CA PHE A 10 -11.20 -28.27 4.91
C PHE A 10 -10.39 -28.17 3.63
N ALA A 11 -10.57 -29.04 2.69
CA ALA A 11 -9.86 -28.99 1.44
C ALA A 11 -10.20 -27.72 0.68
N ASP A 12 -11.49 -27.38 0.66
CA ASP A 12 -11.92 -26.17 0.00
C ASP A 12 -11.31 -24.94 0.65
N TRP A 13 -11.26 -24.91 1.96
CA TRP A 13 -10.69 -23.80 2.65
C TRP A 13 -9.20 -23.64 2.35
N LYS A 14 -8.46 -24.73 2.30
CA LYS A 14 -7.09 -24.63 2.03
C LYS A 14 -6.76 -24.24 0.65
N GLU A 15 -7.56 -24.69 -0.29
CA GLU A 15 -7.25 -24.35 -1.60
C GLU A 15 -7.91 -23.15 -2.03
N ARG A 16 -8.69 -22.59 -1.25
CA ARG A 16 -9.25 -21.41 -1.58
C ARG A 16 -8.21 -20.45 -1.70
N PRO A 17 -8.03 -20.03 -2.85
CA PRO A 17 -6.96 -19.22 -3.08
C PRO A 17 -7.06 -18.06 -2.35
N MET A 18 -6.62 -17.86 -1.88
CA MET A 18 -6.41 -16.93 -1.24
C MET A 18 -7.08 -15.97 -1.42
N LYS A 19 -7.87 -16.20 -1.76
CA LYS A 19 -8.56 -15.43 -1.62
C LYS A 19 -8.46 -14.89 -0.62
N PRO A 20 -7.73 -15.02 -0.32
CA PRO A 20 -7.48 -14.51 0.77
C PRO A 20 -7.83 -13.34 0.71
N ASN A 21 -7.95 -13.10 0.16
CA ASN A 21 -7.91 -12.09 -0.04
C ASN A 21 -8.83 -11.52 -0.55
N ASN A 22 -9.42 -11.68 -0.06
CA ASN A 22 -10.38 -10.85 -0.15
C ASN A 22 -9.97 -9.62 0.40
N LYS A 23 -9.02 -9.55 1.24
CA LYS A 23 -8.63 -8.36 1.69
C LYS A 23 -7.55 -7.98 0.87
N ARG A 24 -7.66 -6.93 0.18
CA ARG A 24 -6.58 -6.41 -0.57
C ARG A 24 -5.52 -5.92 0.37
N GLN A 25 -4.30 -6.02 -0.04
CA GLN A 25 -3.19 -5.57 0.76
C GLN A 25 -2.79 -4.17 0.36
N ILE A 26 -2.21 -3.46 1.30
CA ILE A 26 -1.69 -2.11 1.08
C ILE A 26 -0.22 -2.16 1.41
N LEU A 27 0.60 -1.55 0.57
CA LEU A 27 2.03 -1.46 0.80
C LEU A 27 2.39 -0.04 1.16
N ALA A 28 3.12 0.16 2.25
CA ALA A 28 3.60 1.47 2.66
C ALA A 28 5.11 1.53 2.49
N VAL A 29 5.58 2.46 1.68
CA VAL A 29 7.00 2.66 1.41
C VAL A 29 7.43 3.87 2.22
N VAL A 30 7.68 3.64 3.50
CA VAL A 30 7.92 4.68 4.49
C VAL A 30 9.03 4.22 5.40
N ASP A 31 10.08 5.03 5.55
CA ASP A 31 11.16 4.70 6.47
C ASP A 31 11.16 5.58 7.72
N ASP A 32 10.24 6.53 7.81
CA ASP A 32 10.07 7.35 9.00
C ASP A 32 9.31 6.51 10.03
N LEU A 33 9.94 6.22 11.14
CA LEU A 33 9.36 5.35 12.14
C LEU A 33 8.07 5.89 12.73
N PHE A 34 7.97 7.19 12.89
CA PHE A 34 6.76 7.81 13.43
C PHE A 34 5.56 7.55 12.51
N PHE A 35 5.76 7.79 11.22
CA PHE A 35 4.67 7.58 10.27
C PHE A 35 4.39 6.11 10.03
N ALA A 36 5.42 5.27 10.03
CA ALA A 36 5.20 3.84 9.89
C ALA A 36 4.33 3.33 11.05
N THR A 37 4.62 3.78 12.27
CA THR A 37 3.84 3.40 13.44
C THR A 37 2.40 3.89 13.31
N LYS A 38 2.23 5.14 12.88
CA LYS A 38 0.90 5.70 12.73
C LYS A 38 0.08 4.94 11.70
N ILE A 39 0.67 4.62 10.57
CA ILE A 39 -0.01 3.87 9.52
C ILE A 39 -0.38 2.49 10.05
N GLY A 40 0.55 1.83 10.72
CA GLY A 40 0.32 0.49 11.24
C GLY A 40 -0.79 0.44 12.26
N GLU A 41 -0.82 1.42 13.18
CA GLU A 41 -1.87 1.45 14.20
C GLU A 41 -3.22 1.78 13.60
N THR A 42 -3.27 2.71 12.67
CA THR A 42 -4.51 3.06 12.01
C THR A 42 -5.06 1.88 11.23
N ALA A 43 -4.17 1.15 10.55
CA ALA A 43 -4.56 -0.04 9.80
C ALA A 43 -5.12 -1.12 10.73
N LYS A 44 -4.48 -1.29 11.88
CA LYS A 44 -4.93 -2.29 12.84
C LYS A 44 -6.33 -1.98 13.32
N ARG A 45 -6.61 -0.72 13.63
CA ARG A 45 -7.95 -0.32 14.07
C ARG A 45 -8.98 -0.50 12.99
N ALA A 46 -8.59 -0.32 11.75
CA ALA A 46 -9.51 -0.44 10.62
C ALA A 46 -9.65 -1.88 10.12
N GLY A 47 -8.87 -2.80 10.67
CA GLY A 47 -8.92 -4.18 10.22
C GLY A 47 -8.29 -4.38 8.85
N VAL A 48 -7.30 -3.55 8.52
CA VAL A 48 -6.68 -3.56 7.21
C VAL A 48 -5.25 -4.07 7.31
N ASN A 49 -4.81 -4.85 6.37
CA ASN A 49 -3.44 -5.34 6.35
C ASN A 49 -2.55 -4.38 5.58
N VAL A 50 -1.48 -3.94 6.23
CA VAL A 50 -0.51 -3.07 5.59
C VAL A 50 0.86 -3.69 5.75
N ALA A 51 1.59 -3.82 4.67
CA ALA A 51 2.96 -4.28 4.69
C ALA A 51 3.87 -3.08 4.50
N PHE A 52 5.11 -3.19 4.95
CA PHE A 52 6.06 -2.10 4.85
C PHE A 52 7.29 -2.55 4.10
N ALA A 53 7.81 -1.71 3.26
CA ALA A 53 9.06 -1.96 2.55
C ALA A 53 9.74 -0.62 2.32
N THR A 54 11.06 -0.58 2.38
CA THR A 54 11.78 0.67 2.21
C THR A 54 12.77 0.63 1.06
N THR A 55 13.15 -0.54 0.58
CA THR A 55 14.09 -0.63 -0.52
C THR A 55 13.37 -0.92 -1.82
N GLU A 56 13.95 -0.49 -2.91
CA GLU A 56 13.35 -0.74 -4.22
C GLU A 56 13.13 -2.24 -4.44
N GLU A 57 14.09 -3.04 -4.06
CA GLU A 57 13.99 -4.48 -4.24
C GLU A 57 12.80 -5.07 -3.50
N ALA A 58 12.64 -4.72 -2.23
CA ALA A 58 11.53 -5.23 -1.44
C ALA A 58 10.19 -4.75 -1.98
N VAL A 59 10.13 -3.50 -2.43
CA VAL A 59 8.90 -2.96 -2.99
C VAL A 59 8.51 -3.69 -4.27
N LEU A 60 9.48 -3.93 -5.15
CA LEU A 60 9.18 -4.61 -6.40
C LEU A 60 8.81 -6.07 -6.18
N GLN A 61 9.40 -6.71 -5.18
CA GLN A 61 9.00 -8.07 -4.83
C GLN A 61 7.56 -8.11 -4.35
N PHE A 62 7.13 -7.09 -3.64
CA PHE A 62 5.77 -7.05 -3.14
C PHE A 62 4.76 -6.82 -4.26
N ALA A 63 5.19 -6.31 -5.40
CA ALA A 63 4.30 -6.05 -6.51
C ALA A 63 3.57 -7.31 -6.98
N ALA A 64 4.20 -8.46 -6.82
CA ALA A 64 3.59 -9.72 -7.23
C ALA A 64 2.29 -10.02 -6.48
N GLN A 65 2.10 -9.42 -5.31
CA GLN A 65 0.88 -9.61 -4.54
C GLN A 65 -0.23 -8.65 -4.94
N ARG A 66 0.04 -7.80 -5.91
CA ARG A 66 -0.96 -6.89 -6.47
C ARG A 66 -1.70 -6.08 -5.41
N PRO A 67 -0.99 -5.26 -4.65
CA PRO A 67 -1.66 -4.46 -3.62
C PRO A 67 -2.66 -3.50 -4.26
N SER A 68 -3.67 -3.13 -3.50
CA SER A 68 -4.66 -2.19 -4.01
C SER A 68 -4.15 -0.77 -3.94
N LEU A 69 -3.21 -0.50 -3.03
CA LEU A 69 -2.68 0.84 -2.82
C LEU A 69 -1.22 0.74 -2.41
N ILE A 70 -0.40 1.62 -2.95
CA ILE A 70 0.97 1.80 -2.50
C ILE A 70 1.09 3.23 -2.01
N ILE A 71 1.50 3.39 -0.76
CA ILE A 71 1.71 4.70 -0.15
C ILE A 71 3.20 4.96 -0.16
N VAL A 72 3.63 6.10 -0.68
CA VAL A 72 5.04 6.42 -0.80
C VAL A 72 5.35 7.74 -0.11
N ASP A 73 6.33 7.74 0.78
CA ASP A 73 6.81 8.96 1.39
C ASP A 73 7.81 9.59 0.42
N LEU A 74 7.51 10.78 -0.08
CA LEU A 74 8.42 11.45 -1.00
C LEU A 74 9.69 11.95 -0.32
N ASN A 75 9.75 11.89 1.00
CA ASN A 75 10.97 12.19 1.75
C ASN A 75 11.76 10.92 2.09
N LEU A 76 11.44 9.81 1.45
CA LEU A 76 12.12 8.56 1.69
C LEU A 76 13.62 8.70 1.43
N ASN A 77 14.44 8.14 2.31
CA ASN A 77 15.88 8.17 2.16
C ASN A 77 16.48 6.86 1.68
N ALA A 78 15.82 5.78 1.96
CA ALA A 78 16.34 4.45 1.62
C ALA A 78 16.31 4.14 0.13
N ALA A 79 15.50 4.87 -0.61
CA ALA A 79 15.41 4.70 -2.07
C ALA A 79 15.00 6.04 -2.66
N LYS A 80 15.13 6.16 -3.96
CA LYS A 80 14.71 7.39 -4.63
C LYS A 80 13.24 7.24 -4.99
N PRO A 81 12.36 8.04 -4.38
CA PRO A 81 10.92 7.81 -4.55
C PRO A 81 10.40 8.07 -5.96
N LEU A 82 10.87 9.10 -6.63
CA LEU A 82 10.33 9.40 -7.96
C LEU A 82 10.65 8.32 -8.99
N PRO A 83 11.91 7.89 -9.13
CA PRO A 83 12.21 6.78 -10.02
C PRO A 83 11.48 5.49 -9.62
N LEU A 84 11.33 5.27 -8.33
CA LEU A 84 10.62 4.09 -7.85
C LEU A 84 9.16 4.14 -8.30
N ILE A 85 8.50 5.28 -8.14
CA ILE A 85 7.11 5.44 -8.56
C ILE A 85 6.98 5.17 -10.06
N ALA A 86 7.92 5.65 -10.86
CA ALA A 86 7.89 5.41 -12.29
C ALA A 86 7.98 3.93 -12.61
N LYS A 87 8.84 3.21 -11.90
CA LYS A 87 8.94 1.76 -12.09
C LYS A 87 7.67 1.04 -11.69
N LEU A 88 7.05 1.47 -10.59
CA LEU A 88 5.81 0.87 -10.15
C LEU A 88 4.70 1.10 -11.14
N LYS A 89 4.63 2.31 -11.69
CA LYS A 89 3.58 2.64 -12.64
C LYS A 89 3.68 1.77 -13.89
N ASN A 90 4.87 1.42 -14.29
CA ASN A 90 5.08 0.62 -15.48
C ASN A 90 5.12 -0.88 -15.21
N HIS A 91 4.95 -1.29 -13.97
CA HIS A 91 4.99 -2.71 -13.62
C HIS A 91 3.68 -3.39 -14.04
N PRO A 92 3.75 -4.49 -14.76
CA PRO A 92 2.52 -5.12 -15.27
C PRO A 92 1.58 -5.63 -14.18
N ASP A 93 2.10 -6.01 -13.03
CA ASP A 93 1.26 -6.51 -11.94
C ASP A 93 0.55 -5.40 -11.18
N LEU A 94 0.89 -4.15 -11.43
CA LEU A 94 0.37 -3.02 -10.68
C LEU A 94 -0.59 -2.14 -11.47
N LYS A 95 -1.15 -2.66 -12.55
CA LYS A 95 -2.05 -1.85 -13.36
C LYS A 95 -3.27 -1.37 -12.61
N GLY A 96 -3.77 -2.16 -11.70
CA GLY A 96 -4.94 -1.77 -10.92
C GLY A 96 -4.61 -1.17 -9.57
N THR A 97 -3.33 -0.88 -9.30
CA THR A 97 -2.90 -0.38 -8.02
C THR A 97 -2.87 1.14 -8.03
N SER A 98 -3.45 1.77 -7.01
CA SER A 98 -3.35 3.21 -6.86
C SER A 98 -2.06 3.55 -6.15
N ILE A 99 -1.43 4.65 -6.54
CA ILE A 99 -0.20 5.13 -5.91
C ILE A 99 -0.48 6.49 -5.30
N LEU A 100 -0.33 6.57 -3.97
CA LEU A 100 -0.55 7.79 -3.23
C LEU A 100 0.76 8.19 -2.58
N ALA A 101 1.18 9.42 -2.77
CA ALA A 101 2.40 9.91 -2.16
C ALA A 101 2.07 11.00 -1.16
N PHE A 102 2.89 11.13 -0.12
CA PHE A 102 2.77 12.26 0.77
C PHE A 102 4.13 12.89 0.98
N VAL A 103 4.12 14.16 1.36
CA VAL A 103 5.34 14.94 1.51
C VAL A 103 5.12 15.99 2.60
N SER A 104 6.19 16.43 3.25
CA SER A 104 6.08 17.40 4.35
C SER A 104 5.33 18.65 3.93
N HIS A 105 5.70 19.19 2.78
CA HIS A 105 5.05 20.37 2.23
C HIS A 105 4.80 20.12 0.76
N VAL A 106 3.58 20.36 0.31
CA VAL A 106 3.29 20.16 -1.08
C VAL A 106 3.81 21.36 -1.85
N GLN A 107 4.87 21.13 -2.63
CA GLN A 107 5.40 22.14 -3.52
C GLN A 107 4.93 21.79 -4.91
N GLY A 108 4.50 22.78 -5.65
CA GLY A 108 3.93 22.57 -6.97
C GLY A 108 4.82 21.77 -7.90
N GLU A 109 6.11 22.06 -7.88
CA GLU A 109 7.05 21.36 -8.76
C GLU A 109 7.18 19.89 -8.39
N LEU A 110 7.33 19.58 -7.11
CA LEU A 110 7.46 18.21 -6.67
C LEU A 110 6.17 17.44 -6.91
N LYS A 111 5.04 18.09 -6.69
CA LYS A 111 3.75 17.46 -6.94
C LYS A 111 3.62 17.09 -8.43
N GLN A 112 4.01 17.99 -9.31
CA GLN A 112 3.96 17.72 -10.74
C GLN A 112 4.89 16.58 -11.12
N LYS A 113 6.09 16.56 -10.58
CA LYS A 113 7.04 15.48 -10.85
C LYS A 113 6.50 14.13 -10.41
N ALA A 114 5.88 14.10 -9.23
CA ALA A 114 5.32 12.86 -8.71
C ALA A 114 4.14 12.39 -9.56
N GLN A 115 3.30 13.32 -10.00
CA GLN A 115 2.17 12.99 -10.86
C GLN A 115 2.64 12.47 -12.21
N LYS A 116 3.67 13.09 -12.77
CA LYS A 116 4.22 12.63 -14.03
C LYS A 116 4.84 11.26 -13.89
N ALA A 117 5.43 10.96 -12.76
CA ALA A 117 6.01 9.65 -12.51
C ALA A 117 4.94 8.57 -12.38
N GLY A 118 3.71 8.94 -12.05
CA GLY A 118 2.62 7.97 -11.99
C GLY A 118 1.77 8.00 -10.73
N CYS A 119 1.98 8.97 -9.84
CA CYS A 119 1.16 9.06 -8.64
C CYS A 119 -0.25 9.47 -9.00
N ASP A 120 -1.20 8.80 -8.42
CA ASP A 120 -2.61 9.14 -8.59
C ASP A 120 -3.00 10.27 -7.65
N MET A 121 -2.30 10.42 -6.54
CA MET A 121 -2.60 11.47 -5.59
C MET A 121 -1.35 11.84 -4.81
N VAL A 122 -1.17 13.13 -4.56
CA VAL A 122 -0.05 13.62 -3.75
C VAL A 122 -0.64 14.52 -2.66
N LEU A 123 -0.41 14.19 -1.40
CA LEU A 123 -0.96 14.90 -0.26
C LEU A 123 0.13 15.48 0.61
N ALA A 124 -0.20 16.58 1.28
CA ALA A 124 0.66 17.06 2.35
C ALA A 124 0.55 16.06 3.51
N ARG A 125 1.60 15.97 4.30
CA ARG A 125 1.65 15.03 5.41
C ARG A 125 0.48 15.20 6.38
N SER A 126 0.06 16.43 6.63
CA SER A 126 -1.06 16.68 7.52
C SER A 126 -2.37 16.16 6.96
N SER A 127 -2.62 16.41 5.68
CA SER A 127 -3.83 15.90 5.04
C SER A 127 -3.85 14.39 4.99
N PHE A 128 -2.69 13.80 4.71
CA PHE A 128 -2.55 12.35 4.72
C PHE A 128 -2.92 11.78 6.09
N SER A 129 -2.38 12.37 7.16
CA SER A 129 -2.66 11.92 8.52
C SER A 129 -4.15 12.02 8.85
N GLN A 130 -4.76 13.14 8.48
CA GLN A 130 -6.16 13.33 8.80
C GLN A 130 -7.07 12.37 8.07
N ASN A 131 -6.73 12.01 6.87
CA ASN A 131 -7.59 11.16 6.05
C ASN A 131 -7.15 9.70 6.02
N LEU A 132 -6.14 9.36 6.79
CA LEU A 132 -5.57 8.03 6.76
C LEU A 132 -6.59 6.91 7.01
N PRO A 133 -7.48 7.00 8.02
CA PRO A 133 -8.44 5.91 8.22
C PRO A 133 -9.32 5.67 7.01
N GLN A 134 -9.77 6.75 6.37
CA GLN A 134 -10.63 6.62 5.21
C GLN A 134 -9.87 6.09 4.00
N ILE A 135 -8.64 6.53 3.83
CA ILE A 135 -7.79 6.05 2.74
C ILE A 135 -7.60 4.54 2.86
N LEU A 136 -7.27 4.07 4.06
CA LEU A 136 -7.04 2.65 4.26
C LEU A 136 -8.30 1.85 4.04
N LYS A 137 -9.43 2.30 4.57
CA LYS A 137 -10.67 1.57 4.40
C LYS A 137 -11.10 1.49 2.94
N ARG A 138 -10.92 2.59 2.23
CA ARG A 138 -11.34 2.64 0.84
C ARG A 138 -10.59 1.62 -0.01
N HIS A 139 -9.33 1.42 0.27
CA HIS A 139 -8.50 0.52 -0.53
C HIS A 139 -8.41 -0.90 0.02
N ALA A 140 -9.03 -1.16 1.15
CA ALA A 140 -8.99 -2.48 1.75
C ALA A 140 -10.08 -3.39 1.20
N GLU A 141 -11.03 -2.82 0.51
CA GLU A 141 -12.15 -3.62 0.04
C GLU A 141 -12.01 -4.13 -1.38
#